data_1a6b2f9cbea5d263ab7e3923867e68e6
#
_entry.id   1a6b2f9cbea5d263ab7e3923867e68e6
#
_cell.length_a   1.000
_cell.length_b   1.000
_cell.length_c   1.000
_cell.angle_alpha   90.00
_cell.angle_beta   90.00
_cell.angle_gamma   90.00
#
_symmetry.space_group_name_H-M   'P 1'
#
loop_
_entity.id
_entity.type
_entity.pdbx_description
1 polymer ?
#
loop_
_entity_poly.entity_id
_entity_poly.type
_entity_poly.pdbx_seq_one_letter_code
_entity_poly.pdbx_strand_id
1 'polypeptide(L)'
;MASPSRFAGGTPANAKKFLDVLLSNESFDRTALEGITNVRFTNGRCRCTFPVRGDKQNRYGTLHGGCIATLVDVISTAALVTKSNHPGVSVDISVSYMSPGPAGETVEVDATLTKLGANLAFMDVTITNEQGKVVAKGSHTKFLPGTDEPRRAKL
;
A
#
# COMPACT_ATOMS: atom_id res chain seq x y z
N MET A 1 -25.34 -15.23 -7.33
CA MET A 1 -24.64 -14.11 -6.61
C MET A 1 -23.55 -14.73 -5.75
N ALA A 2 -22.32 -14.25 -5.85
CA ALA A 2 -21.27 -14.70 -4.94
C ALA A 2 -21.58 -14.18 -3.52
N SER A 3 -21.47 -15.05 -2.51
CA SER A 3 -21.60 -14.62 -1.11
C SER A 3 -20.56 -13.56 -0.79
N PRO A 4 -20.93 -12.52 0.00
CA PRO A 4 -19.97 -11.51 0.40
C PRO A 4 -18.80 -12.17 1.17
N SER A 5 -17.58 -11.66 0.97
CA SER A 5 -16.43 -12.14 1.71
C SER A 5 -16.68 -11.98 3.22
N ARG A 6 -16.36 -13.01 4.02
CA ARG A 6 -16.42 -12.96 5.49
C ARG A 6 -15.53 -11.86 6.09
N PHE A 7 -14.62 -11.31 5.30
CA PHE A 7 -13.75 -10.19 5.66
C PHE A 7 -14.28 -8.82 5.23
N ALA A 8 -15.47 -8.76 4.62
CA ALA A 8 -16.12 -7.48 4.33
C ALA A 8 -16.44 -6.73 5.64
N GLY A 9 -16.47 -5.41 5.58
CA GLY A 9 -16.80 -4.55 6.72
C GLY A 9 -15.73 -3.53 7.09
N GLY A 10 -14.64 -3.44 6.31
CA GLY A 10 -13.69 -2.34 6.40
C GLY A 10 -14.31 -1.02 5.94
N THR A 11 -13.72 0.09 6.36
CA THR A 11 -14.13 1.46 6.01
C THR A 11 -12.91 2.35 5.75
N PRO A 12 -13.08 3.50 5.07
CA PRO A 12 -12.02 4.50 4.97
C PRO A 12 -11.47 4.94 6.34
N ALA A 13 -12.30 5.02 7.38
CA ALA A 13 -11.86 5.34 8.74
C ALA A 13 -10.96 4.24 9.33
N ASN A 14 -11.25 2.96 9.06
CA ASN A 14 -10.38 1.85 9.46
C ASN A 14 -9.03 1.92 8.74
N ALA A 15 -9.02 2.24 7.45
CA ALA A 15 -7.79 2.39 6.68
C ALA A 15 -6.93 3.56 7.18
N LYS A 16 -7.56 4.70 7.54
CA LYS A 16 -6.86 5.81 8.18
C LYS A 16 -6.22 5.39 9.49
N LYS A 17 -6.97 4.74 10.37
CA LYS A 17 -6.47 4.24 11.66
C LYS A 17 -5.31 3.24 11.46
N PHE A 18 -5.43 2.33 10.50
CA PHE A 18 -4.38 1.38 10.15
C PHE A 18 -3.08 2.10 9.79
N LEU A 19 -3.15 3.07 8.89
CA LEU A 19 -1.97 3.82 8.45
C LEU A 19 -1.40 4.69 9.57
N ASP A 20 -2.24 5.37 10.35
CA ASP A 20 -1.82 6.19 11.49
C ASP A 20 -1.04 5.35 12.53
N VAL A 21 -1.54 4.15 12.87
CA VAL A 21 -0.87 3.23 13.80
C VAL A 21 0.47 2.75 13.25
N LEU A 22 0.50 2.37 11.97
CA LEU A 22 1.71 1.88 11.31
C LEU A 22 2.81 2.96 11.26
N LEU A 23 2.43 4.21 11.01
CA LEU A 23 3.38 5.34 10.93
C LEU A 23 3.75 5.94 12.30
N SER A 24 3.02 5.64 13.37
CA SER A 24 3.31 6.16 14.71
C SER A 24 4.33 5.31 15.49
N ASN A 25 4.47 4.02 15.17
CA ASN A 25 5.37 3.10 15.85
C ASN A 25 6.76 3.13 15.21
N GLU A 26 7.80 2.94 16.00
CA GLU A 26 9.15 2.70 15.47
C GLU A 26 9.15 1.39 14.69
N SER A 27 9.33 1.50 13.38
CA SER A 27 9.27 0.36 12.46
C SER A 27 9.97 0.69 11.14
N PHE A 28 10.22 -0.34 10.36
CA PHE A 28 10.69 -0.19 8.99
C PHE A 28 9.72 0.67 8.16
N ASP A 29 8.42 0.41 8.27
CA ASP A 29 7.38 1.12 7.51
C ASP A 29 7.37 2.61 7.81
N ARG A 30 7.43 2.99 9.09
CA ARG A 30 7.53 4.40 9.49
C ARG A 30 8.73 5.08 8.84
N THR A 31 9.90 4.45 8.93
CA THR A 31 11.14 5.01 8.36
C THR A 31 11.07 5.10 6.85
N ALA A 32 10.60 4.03 6.19
CA ALA A 32 10.52 3.97 4.74
C ALA A 32 9.50 4.95 4.15
N LEU A 33 8.36 5.15 4.84
CA LEU A 33 7.23 5.95 4.37
C LEU A 33 7.16 7.37 4.97
N GLU A 34 8.16 7.76 5.73
CA GLU A 34 8.23 9.13 6.26
C GLU A 34 8.16 10.17 5.15
N GLY A 35 7.27 11.14 5.31
CA GLY A 35 7.01 12.18 4.31
C GLY A 35 5.79 11.93 3.42
N ILE A 36 5.09 10.81 3.62
CA ILE A 36 3.82 10.58 2.92
C ILE A 36 2.82 11.68 3.25
N THR A 37 2.13 12.21 2.24
CA THR A 37 1.16 13.30 2.37
C THR A 37 -0.04 13.10 1.47
N ASN A 38 -1.05 13.96 1.60
CA ASN A 38 -2.27 13.97 0.77
C ASN A 38 -2.97 12.61 0.69
N VAL A 39 -2.97 11.86 1.79
CA VAL A 39 -3.58 10.53 1.83
C VAL A 39 -5.11 10.65 1.74
N ARG A 40 -5.69 9.95 0.77
CA ARG A 40 -7.13 9.90 0.54
C ARG A 40 -7.58 8.46 0.44
N PHE A 41 -8.63 8.15 1.19
CA PHE A 41 -9.26 6.83 1.21
C PHE A 41 -10.65 6.91 0.61
N THR A 42 -10.95 6.00 -0.31
CA THR A 42 -12.29 5.76 -0.82
C THR A 42 -12.58 4.27 -0.77
N ASN A 43 -13.76 3.85 -1.15
CA ASN A 43 -14.15 2.45 -1.11
C ASN A 43 -13.29 1.58 -2.06
N GLY A 44 -12.37 0.80 -1.52
CA GLY A 44 -11.45 -0.04 -2.27
C GLY A 44 -10.24 0.69 -2.85
N ARG A 45 -9.94 1.94 -2.43
CA ARG A 45 -8.83 2.71 -3.00
C ARG A 45 -8.13 3.57 -1.96
N CYS A 46 -6.82 3.67 -2.09
CA CYS A 46 -5.98 4.60 -1.34
C CYS A 46 -5.07 5.36 -2.30
N ARG A 47 -5.03 6.68 -2.20
CA ARG A 47 -4.12 7.55 -2.96
C ARG A 47 -3.34 8.41 -2.00
N CYS A 48 -2.08 8.67 -2.35
CA CYS A 48 -1.21 9.56 -1.60
C CYS A 48 -0.12 10.14 -2.48
N THR A 49 0.60 11.13 -1.96
CA THR A 49 1.84 11.64 -2.55
C THR A 49 3.02 11.30 -1.66
N PHE A 50 4.18 11.07 -2.27
CA PHE A 50 5.40 10.68 -1.60
C PHE A 50 6.61 11.43 -2.16
N PRO A 51 7.44 12.09 -1.31
CA PRO A 51 8.56 12.89 -1.78
C PRO A 51 9.77 12.03 -2.12
N VAL A 52 10.43 12.35 -3.24
CA VAL A 52 11.69 11.73 -3.63
C VAL A 52 12.86 12.54 -3.07
N ARG A 53 13.09 12.41 -1.76
CA ARG A 53 14.18 13.12 -1.04
C ARG A 53 15.37 12.20 -0.77
N GLY A 54 16.47 12.75 -0.27
CA GLY A 54 17.79 12.10 -0.18
C GLY A 54 17.79 10.71 0.48
N ASP A 55 17.09 10.53 1.60
CA ASP A 55 17.00 9.27 2.34
C ASP A 55 16.09 8.22 1.68
N LYS A 56 15.39 8.59 0.61
CA LYS A 56 14.53 7.72 -0.20
C LYS A 56 15.11 7.41 -1.58
N GLN A 57 16.31 7.92 -1.85
CA GLN A 57 16.97 7.79 -3.15
C GLN A 57 17.93 6.61 -3.19
N ASN A 58 18.13 6.08 -4.39
CA ASN A 58 19.23 5.19 -4.69
C ASN A 58 20.49 6.00 -5.05
N ARG A 59 21.61 5.31 -5.33
CA ARG A 59 22.87 5.96 -5.72
C ARG A 59 22.81 6.79 -7.00
N TYR A 60 21.76 6.64 -7.80
CA TYR A 60 21.54 7.39 -9.05
C TYR A 60 20.70 8.66 -8.84
N GLY A 61 20.32 8.98 -7.60
CA GLY A 61 19.46 10.13 -7.29
C GLY A 61 18.01 9.96 -7.68
N THR A 62 17.52 8.72 -7.83
CA THR A 62 16.11 8.44 -8.12
C THR A 62 15.48 7.66 -6.99
N LEU A 63 14.15 7.63 -6.93
CA LEU A 63 13.41 6.90 -5.90
C LEU A 63 13.88 5.45 -5.84
N HIS A 64 14.28 5.02 -4.64
CA HIS A 64 14.86 3.69 -4.43
C HIS A 64 13.80 2.60 -4.69
N GLY A 65 14.19 1.54 -5.41
CA GLY A 65 13.29 0.43 -5.75
C GLY A 65 12.68 -0.26 -4.53
N GLY A 66 13.43 -0.41 -3.45
CA GLY A 66 12.91 -0.94 -2.17
C GLY A 66 11.85 -0.02 -1.55
N CYS A 67 12.00 1.30 -1.69
CA CYS A 67 10.99 2.26 -1.24
C CYS A 67 9.70 2.15 -2.08
N ILE A 68 9.84 1.99 -3.40
CA ILE A 68 8.71 1.72 -4.31
C ILE A 68 7.99 0.44 -3.91
N ALA A 69 8.70 -0.65 -3.64
CA ALA A 69 8.10 -1.91 -3.21
C ALA A 69 7.35 -1.76 -1.87
N THR A 70 7.89 -0.98 -0.92
CA THR A 70 7.22 -0.69 0.35
C THR A 70 5.95 0.14 0.14
N LEU A 71 5.97 1.12 -0.76
CA LEU A 71 4.77 1.88 -1.13
C LEU A 71 3.69 0.96 -1.73
N VAL A 72 4.09 0.02 -2.59
CA VAL A 72 3.17 -0.99 -3.14
C VAL A 72 2.56 -1.83 -2.02
N ASP A 73 3.35 -2.34 -1.10
CA ASP A 73 2.89 -3.16 0.02
C ASP A 73 1.90 -2.41 0.92
N VAL A 74 2.31 -1.27 1.46
CA VAL A 74 1.56 -0.58 2.51
C VAL A 74 0.33 0.14 1.96
N ILE A 75 0.45 0.85 0.83
CA ILE A 75 -0.67 1.64 0.30
C ILE A 75 -1.75 0.73 -0.29
N SER A 76 -1.39 -0.41 -0.88
CA SER A 76 -2.37 -1.41 -1.30
C SER A 76 -3.07 -2.09 -0.12
N THR A 77 -2.35 -2.34 0.99
CA THR A 77 -2.96 -2.83 2.23
C THR A 77 -3.93 -1.80 2.81
N ALA A 78 -3.61 -0.52 2.76
CA ALA A 78 -4.53 0.55 3.16
C ALA A 78 -5.79 0.59 2.27
N ALA A 79 -5.65 0.38 0.95
CA ALA A 79 -6.79 0.23 0.04
C ALA A 79 -7.66 -0.99 0.41
N LEU A 80 -7.04 -2.13 0.73
CA LEU A 80 -7.75 -3.33 1.21
C LEU A 80 -8.57 -3.05 2.47
N VAL A 81 -7.99 -2.39 3.47
CA VAL A 81 -8.65 -2.10 4.77
C VAL A 81 -9.84 -1.15 4.63
N THR A 82 -9.98 -0.42 3.52
CA THR A 82 -11.21 0.35 3.25
C THR A 82 -12.43 -0.53 3.05
N LYS A 83 -12.25 -1.82 2.75
CA LYS A 83 -13.34 -2.79 2.50
C LYS A 83 -13.22 -4.05 3.37
N SER A 84 -12.03 -4.39 3.84
CA SER A 84 -11.75 -5.55 4.66
C SER A 84 -11.59 -5.16 6.13
N ASN A 85 -12.15 -5.95 7.01
CA ASN A 85 -11.92 -5.85 8.46
C ASN A 85 -10.58 -6.48 8.90
N HIS A 86 -9.78 -6.98 7.96
CA HIS A 86 -8.49 -7.62 8.20
C HIS A 86 -7.46 -7.16 7.17
N PRO A 87 -6.23 -6.78 7.57
CA PRO A 87 -5.19 -6.33 6.65
C PRO A 87 -4.53 -7.46 5.85
N GLY A 88 -4.77 -8.72 6.22
CA GLY A 88 -4.18 -9.89 5.59
C GLY A 88 -2.68 -10.04 5.81
N VAL A 89 -2.12 -11.12 5.23
CA VAL A 89 -0.68 -11.40 5.18
C VAL A 89 -0.26 -11.43 3.72
N SER A 90 0.83 -10.75 3.38
CA SER A 90 1.34 -10.72 2.01
C SER A 90 1.83 -12.11 1.57
N VAL A 91 1.38 -12.57 0.41
CA VAL A 91 1.83 -13.83 -0.20
C VAL A 91 2.57 -13.62 -1.50
N ASP A 92 2.30 -12.51 -2.20
CA ASP A 92 3.04 -12.13 -3.40
C ASP A 92 2.99 -10.61 -3.61
N ILE A 93 4.12 -10.02 -3.94
CA ILE A 93 4.25 -8.64 -4.41
C ILE A 93 5.10 -8.68 -5.67
N SER A 94 4.54 -8.22 -6.78
CA SER A 94 5.25 -8.03 -8.04
C SER A 94 5.35 -6.56 -8.38
N VAL A 95 6.54 -6.08 -8.73
CA VAL A 95 6.77 -4.68 -9.08
C VAL A 95 7.53 -4.59 -10.40
N SER A 96 6.97 -3.84 -11.34
CA SER A 96 7.63 -3.44 -12.59
C SER A 96 8.11 -1.99 -12.48
N TYR A 97 9.41 -1.78 -12.57
CA TYR A 97 10.06 -0.48 -12.54
C TYR A 97 10.17 0.04 -13.98
N MET A 98 9.46 1.10 -14.32
CA MET A 98 9.25 1.53 -15.71
C MET A 98 9.98 2.81 -16.06
N SER A 99 10.13 3.73 -15.12
CA SER A 99 10.91 4.95 -15.29
C SER A 99 11.42 5.47 -13.94
N PRO A 100 12.48 6.30 -13.92
CA PRO A 100 12.97 6.88 -12.67
C PRO A 100 11.93 7.82 -12.05
N GLY A 101 11.84 7.82 -10.72
CA GLY A 101 11.23 8.89 -9.94
C GLY A 101 12.30 9.91 -9.59
N PRO A 102 12.30 11.12 -10.19
CA PRO A 102 13.42 12.04 -10.08
C PRO A 102 13.58 12.65 -8.67
N ALA A 103 14.82 12.91 -8.27
CA ALA A 103 15.13 13.61 -7.04
C ALA A 103 14.46 14.98 -6.97
N GLY A 104 13.94 15.33 -5.80
CA GLY A 104 13.29 16.63 -5.54
C GLY A 104 11.85 16.74 -6.02
N GLU A 105 11.34 15.73 -6.74
CA GLU A 105 9.93 15.65 -7.13
C GLU A 105 9.10 14.86 -6.10
N THR A 106 7.79 14.87 -6.28
CA THR A 106 6.87 13.96 -5.61
C THR A 106 6.33 12.94 -6.60
N VAL A 107 6.04 11.74 -6.12
CA VAL A 107 5.29 10.74 -6.87
C VAL A 107 3.89 10.59 -6.30
N GLU A 108 2.91 10.34 -7.16
CA GLU A 108 1.58 9.94 -6.76
C GLU A 108 1.51 8.41 -6.73
N VAL A 109 0.97 7.86 -5.65
CA VAL A 109 0.72 6.44 -5.47
C VAL A 109 -0.79 6.23 -5.46
N ASP A 110 -1.26 5.36 -6.33
CA ASP A 110 -2.68 5.04 -6.50
C ASP A 110 -2.87 3.53 -6.39
N ALA A 111 -3.44 3.08 -5.29
CA ALA A 111 -3.70 1.69 -5.00
C ALA A 111 -5.20 1.36 -5.03
N THR A 112 -5.55 0.28 -5.69
CA THR A 112 -6.94 -0.18 -5.85
C THR A 112 -7.07 -1.65 -5.47
N LEU A 113 -8.08 -1.95 -4.66
CA LEU A 113 -8.52 -3.31 -4.39
C LEU A 113 -9.31 -3.82 -5.60
N THR A 114 -8.75 -4.76 -6.36
CA THR A 114 -9.36 -5.32 -7.56
C THR A 114 -10.33 -6.45 -7.23
N LYS A 115 -10.00 -7.25 -6.20
CA LYS A 115 -10.86 -8.35 -5.75
C LYS A 115 -10.68 -8.64 -4.26
N LEU A 116 -11.79 -8.76 -3.54
CA LEU A 116 -11.87 -9.31 -2.20
C LEU A 116 -12.55 -10.67 -2.28
N GLY A 117 -11.75 -11.73 -2.23
CA GLY A 117 -12.23 -13.12 -2.26
C GLY A 117 -12.51 -13.69 -0.86
N ALA A 118 -12.74 -15.00 -0.80
CA ALA A 118 -12.99 -15.70 0.46
C ALA A 118 -11.76 -15.77 1.37
N ASN A 119 -10.58 -15.98 0.80
CA ASN A 119 -9.31 -16.13 1.53
C ASN A 119 -8.16 -15.32 0.92
N LEU A 120 -8.36 -14.70 -0.23
CA LEU A 120 -7.36 -13.91 -0.94
C LEU A 120 -7.93 -12.55 -1.31
N ALA A 121 -7.09 -11.54 -1.21
CA ALA A 121 -7.35 -10.21 -1.75
C ALA A 121 -6.28 -9.86 -2.80
N PHE A 122 -6.70 -9.15 -3.84
CA PHE A 122 -5.85 -8.74 -4.95
C PHE A 122 -5.90 -7.23 -5.11
N MET A 123 -4.76 -6.59 -5.19
CA MET A 123 -4.62 -5.15 -5.34
C MET A 123 -3.67 -4.81 -6.47
N ASP A 124 -3.94 -3.70 -7.14
CA ASP A 124 -3.06 -3.09 -8.12
C ASP A 124 -2.62 -1.70 -7.65
N VAL A 125 -1.38 -1.34 -7.98
CA VAL A 125 -0.80 -0.04 -7.63
C VAL A 125 -0.16 0.55 -8.88
N THR A 126 -0.39 1.85 -9.10
CA THR A 126 0.33 2.64 -10.10
C THR A 126 1.01 3.81 -9.40
N ILE A 127 2.28 4.01 -9.69
CA ILE A 127 3.06 5.14 -9.20
C ILE A 127 3.44 6.01 -10.38
N THR A 128 3.12 7.30 -10.32
CA THR A 128 3.39 8.29 -11.38
C THR A 128 4.19 9.46 -10.85
N ASN A 129 5.01 10.07 -11.70
CA ASN A 129 5.71 11.32 -11.38
C ASN A 129 4.80 12.54 -11.61
N GLU A 130 5.32 13.74 -11.36
CA GLU A 130 4.59 15.01 -11.49
C GLU A 130 4.11 15.30 -12.93
N GLN A 131 4.76 14.71 -13.94
CA GLN A 131 4.36 14.81 -15.34
C GLN A 131 3.34 13.75 -15.76
N GLY A 132 2.89 12.92 -14.82
CA GLY A 132 1.95 11.82 -15.09
C GLY A 132 2.58 10.60 -15.76
N LYS A 133 3.92 10.55 -15.86
CA LYS A 133 4.63 9.38 -16.39
C LYS A 133 4.67 8.26 -15.36
N VAL A 134 4.38 7.03 -15.78
CA VAL A 134 4.42 5.87 -14.89
C VAL A 134 5.86 5.57 -14.46
N VAL A 135 6.10 5.62 -13.16
CA VAL A 135 7.37 5.24 -12.51
C VAL A 135 7.41 3.74 -12.25
N ALA A 136 6.33 3.20 -11.71
CA ALA A 136 6.21 1.78 -11.43
C ALA A 136 4.75 1.32 -11.45
N LYS A 137 4.58 0.02 -11.69
CA LYS A 137 3.33 -0.70 -11.45
C LYS A 137 3.58 -1.86 -10.52
N GLY A 138 2.65 -2.12 -9.62
CA GLY A 138 2.70 -3.24 -8.71
C GLY A 138 1.39 -4.00 -8.64
N SER A 139 1.49 -5.30 -8.36
CA SER A 139 0.37 -6.12 -7.93
C SER A 139 0.70 -6.74 -6.58
N HIS A 140 -0.30 -6.85 -5.72
CA HIS A 140 -0.14 -7.39 -4.38
C HIS A 140 -1.27 -8.37 -4.08
N THR A 141 -0.90 -9.58 -3.69
CA THR A 141 -1.84 -10.61 -3.25
C THR A 141 -1.66 -10.86 -1.77
N LYS A 142 -2.76 -10.82 -1.01
CA LYS A 142 -2.76 -11.09 0.43
C LYS A 142 -3.66 -12.25 0.78
N PHE A 143 -3.17 -13.09 1.68
CA PHE A 143 -3.98 -14.11 2.34
C PHE A 143 -4.73 -13.49 3.51
N LEU A 144 -6.01 -13.83 3.62
CA LEU A 144 -6.89 -13.43 4.70
C LEU A 144 -7.12 -14.63 5.62
N PRO A 145 -6.40 -14.74 6.76
CA PRO A 145 -6.52 -15.88 7.65
C PRO A 145 -7.91 -15.96 8.27
N GLY A 146 -8.42 -17.19 8.44
CA GLY A 146 -9.69 -17.40 9.12
C GLY A 146 -9.64 -16.96 10.58
N THR A 147 -10.82 -16.71 11.17
CA THR A 147 -10.97 -16.30 12.57
C THR A 147 -10.50 -17.34 13.57
N ASP A 148 -10.16 -18.55 13.13
CA ASP A 148 -9.75 -19.68 13.96
C ASP A 148 -8.23 -19.75 14.19
N GLU A 149 -7.42 -18.91 13.54
CA GLU A 149 -6.01 -18.81 13.89
C GLU A 149 -5.79 -17.91 15.10
N PRO A 150 -5.09 -18.42 16.15
CA PRO A 150 -4.79 -17.59 17.32
C PRO A 150 -4.01 -16.36 16.86
N ARG A 151 -4.44 -15.18 17.32
CA ARG A 151 -3.77 -13.88 17.08
C ARG A 151 -2.31 -13.94 17.55
N ARG A 152 -1.43 -14.44 16.70
CA ARG A 152 0.01 -14.28 16.86
C ARG A 152 0.46 -13.13 16.00
N ALA A 153 0.30 -11.95 16.53
CA ALA A 153 1.18 -10.80 16.38
C ALA A 153 0.60 -9.68 17.24
N LYS A 154 0.96 -9.65 18.47
CA LYS A 154 1.08 -8.36 19.17
C LYS A 154 2.34 -7.75 18.59
N LEU A 155 2.20 -6.90 17.63
CA LEU A 155 3.20 -5.91 17.27
C LEU A 155 2.92 -4.66 18.06
#